data_447ff53a9bce2996ecad5acae35e070f
#
_entry.id   447ff53a9bce2996ecad5acae35e070f
#
_cell.length_a   1.000
_cell.length_b   1.000
_cell.length_c   1.000
_cell.angle_alpha   90.00
_cell.angle_beta   90.00
_cell.angle_gamma   90.00
#
_symmetry.space_group_name_H-M   'P 1'
#
loop_
_entity.id
_entity.type
_entity.pdbx_description
1 polymer ?
#
loop_
_entity_poly.entity_id
_entity_poly.type
_entity_poly.pdbx_seq_one_letter_code
_entity_poly.pdbx_strand_id
1 'polypeptide(L)'
;MTKAITTTGEVNLEELPIGTVLGVETVNSRYTIENQGHGQVMISGNPDFCLDPVRVTFHGSTAGRTTLKAGFIRRRMKMEFRHPERGIMQTSPVLEIRKQNAD
;
A
#
# COMPACT_ATOMS: atom_id res chain seq x y z
N MET A 1 22.20 6.52 13.14
CA MET A 1 21.13 5.80 13.87
C MET A 1 20.29 5.02 12.89
N THR A 2 19.95 3.80 13.26
CA THR A 2 19.19 2.93 12.38
C THR A 2 17.70 3.16 12.57
N LYS A 3 16.95 3.27 11.48
CA LYS A 3 15.49 3.35 11.57
C LYS A 3 14.92 2.02 11.98
N ALA A 4 13.98 2.03 12.90
CA ALA A 4 13.27 0.83 13.29
C ALA A 4 12.30 0.42 12.17
N ILE A 5 12.22 -0.88 11.90
CA ILE A 5 11.30 -1.44 10.94
C ILE A 5 10.39 -2.42 11.68
N THR A 6 9.09 -2.18 11.59
CA THR A 6 8.11 -3.05 12.21
C THR A 6 7.37 -3.82 11.13
N THR A 7 7.34 -5.14 11.28
CA THR A 7 6.57 -6.02 10.40
C THR A 7 5.20 -6.22 11.02
N THR A 8 4.15 -6.08 10.23
CA THR A 8 2.78 -6.22 10.71
C THR A 8 1.94 -6.96 9.69
N GLY A 9 0.84 -7.55 10.15
CA GLY A 9 -0.11 -8.24 9.28
C GLY A 9 -1.20 -7.35 8.72
N GLU A 10 -1.36 -6.14 9.28
CA GLU A 10 -2.42 -5.23 8.87
C GLU A 10 -2.08 -3.81 9.31
N VAL A 11 -2.39 -2.85 8.44
CA VAL A 11 -2.32 -1.42 8.79
C VAL A 11 -3.57 -0.73 8.30
N ASN A 12 -4.02 0.28 9.04
CA ASN A 12 -5.08 1.17 8.63
C ASN A 12 -4.44 2.52 8.26
N LEU A 13 -4.46 2.88 6.99
CA LEU A 13 -3.82 4.11 6.52
C LEU A 13 -4.38 5.34 7.19
N GLU A 14 -5.68 5.34 7.53
CA GLU A 14 -6.30 6.50 8.17
C GLU A 14 -5.73 6.79 9.56
N GLU A 15 -5.13 5.79 10.20
CA GLU A 15 -4.54 5.94 11.53
C GLU A 15 -3.06 6.30 11.48
N LEU A 16 -2.46 6.32 10.30
CA LEU A 16 -1.04 6.62 10.14
C LEU A 16 -0.81 8.10 9.87
N PRO A 17 0.27 8.67 10.45
CA PRO A 17 0.64 10.06 10.10
C PRO A 17 0.92 10.21 8.61
N ILE A 18 0.64 11.40 8.08
CA ILE A 18 1.04 11.75 6.72
C ILE A 18 2.56 11.66 6.64
N GLY A 19 3.07 11.08 5.57
CA GLY A 19 4.50 10.86 5.38
C GLY A 19 4.99 9.51 5.86
N THR A 20 4.14 8.70 6.51
CA THR A 20 4.52 7.34 6.89
C THR A 20 4.80 6.52 5.64
N VAL A 21 5.92 5.80 5.65
CA VAL A 21 6.36 4.99 4.52
C VAL A 21 6.21 3.51 4.88
N LEU A 22 5.59 2.77 3.96
CA LEU A 22 5.41 1.34 4.09
C LEU A 22 6.10 0.62 2.94
N GLY A 23 6.77 -0.48 3.25
CA GLY A 23 7.21 -1.43 2.24
C GLY A 23 6.20 -2.58 2.21
N VAL A 24 5.62 -2.84 1.05
CA VAL A 24 4.62 -3.89 0.92
C VAL A 24 5.09 -4.90 -0.12
N GLU A 25 5.28 -6.12 0.32
CA GLU A 25 5.65 -7.21 -0.58
C GLU A 25 4.40 -8.00 -0.92
N THR A 26 4.16 -8.17 -2.23
CA THR A 26 3.08 -9.02 -2.72
C THR A 26 3.68 -10.23 -3.40
N VAL A 27 2.85 -11.16 -3.84
CA VAL A 27 3.33 -12.36 -4.53
C VAL A 27 4.18 -12.01 -5.74
N ASN A 28 3.77 -11.00 -6.52
CA ASN A 28 4.45 -10.67 -7.78
C ASN A 28 5.39 -9.46 -7.72
N SER A 29 5.24 -8.60 -6.74
CA SER A 29 5.97 -7.31 -6.75
C SER A 29 6.20 -6.79 -5.35
N ARG A 30 7.11 -5.80 -5.26
CA ARG A 30 7.32 -5.03 -4.04
C ARG A 30 6.91 -3.60 -4.31
N TYR A 31 6.29 -2.99 -3.32
CA TYR A 31 5.82 -1.61 -3.43
C TYR A 31 6.34 -0.80 -2.27
N THR A 32 6.63 0.47 -2.54
CA THR A 32 6.85 1.47 -1.51
C THR A 32 5.64 2.39 -1.52
N ILE A 33 5.01 2.57 -0.38
CA ILE A 33 3.78 3.35 -0.25
C ILE A 33 4.00 4.41 0.80
N GLU A 34 3.79 5.68 0.42
CA GLU A 34 3.86 6.80 1.34
C GLU A 34 2.47 7.38 1.54
N ASN A 35 2.03 7.45 2.80
CA ASN A 35 0.71 7.99 3.13
C ASN A 35 0.68 9.51 2.90
N GLN A 36 -0.23 9.98 2.04
CA GLN A 36 -0.40 11.40 1.75
C GLN A 36 -1.60 12.00 2.48
N GLY A 37 -2.35 11.16 3.19
CA GLY A 37 -3.58 11.59 3.85
C GLY A 37 -4.78 11.58 2.92
N HIS A 38 -5.97 11.61 3.51
CA HIS A 38 -7.25 11.66 2.77
C HIS A 38 -7.40 10.56 1.72
N GLY A 39 -6.89 9.37 2.02
CA GLY A 39 -7.00 8.24 1.11
C GLY A 39 -6.02 8.27 -0.07
N GLN A 40 -5.11 9.23 -0.09
CA GLN A 40 -4.11 9.33 -1.15
C GLN A 40 -2.79 8.74 -0.69
N VAL A 41 -2.11 8.08 -1.60
CA VAL A 41 -0.76 7.56 -1.35
C VAL A 41 0.12 7.79 -2.57
N MET A 42 1.43 7.91 -2.35
CA MET A 42 2.42 7.78 -3.40
C MET A 42 2.85 6.32 -3.44
N ILE A 43 2.77 5.68 -4.59
CA ILE A 43 3.14 4.28 -4.75
C ILE A 43 4.20 4.14 -5.83
N SER A 44 5.17 3.28 -5.57
CA SER A 44 6.23 2.98 -6.54
C SER A 44 6.68 1.54 -6.38
N GLY A 45 7.47 1.05 -7.32
CA GLY A 45 8.13 -0.25 -7.25
C GLY A 45 7.75 -1.23 -8.34
N ASN A 46 6.59 -1.08 -8.97
CA ASN A 46 6.20 -1.98 -10.06
C ASN A 46 6.57 -1.33 -11.40
N PRO A 47 7.48 -1.93 -12.17
CA PRO A 47 7.95 -1.32 -13.41
C PRO A 47 6.89 -1.16 -14.49
N ASP A 48 5.77 -1.89 -14.39
CA ASP A 48 4.74 -1.83 -15.42
C ASP A 48 3.89 -0.56 -15.33
N PHE A 49 3.70 0.01 -14.13
CA PHE A 49 2.82 1.16 -13.99
C PHE A 49 3.27 2.19 -12.94
N CYS A 50 4.24 1.87 -12.11
CA CYS A 50 4.70 2.80 -11.08
C CYS A 50 6.19 2.61 -10.76
N LEU A 51 7.01 2.55 -11.81
CA LEU A 51 8.46 2.53 -11.62
C LEU A 51 8.89 3.77 -10.85
N ASP A 52 8.40 4.93 -11.26
CA ASP A 52 8.55 6.17 -10.51
C ASP A 52 7.33 6.38 -9.62
N PRO A 53 7.45 7.07 -8.48
CA PRO A 53 6.31 7.29 -7.61
C PRO A 53 5.16 7.99 -8.34
N VAL A 54 3.95 7.47 -8.12
CA VAL A 54 2.73 8.06 -8.67
C VAL A 54 1.70 8.17 -7.55
N ARG A 55 0.96 9.29 -7.54
CA ARG A 55 -0.12 9.47 -6.57
C ARG A 55 -1.35 8.72 -7.02
N VAL A 56 -1.88 7.88 -6.14
CA VAL A 56 -3.10 7.11 -6.40
C VAL A 56 -4.07 7.27 -5.25
N THR A 57 -5.35 7.03 -5.52
CA THR A 57 -6.36 6.95 -4.48
C THR A 57 -6.42 5.52 -3.99
N PHE A 58 -6.09 5.30 -2.73
CA PHE A 58 -6.08 3.96 -2.16
C PHE A 58 -7.46 3.60 -1.66
N HIS A 59 -8.01 2.49 -2.16
CA HIS A 59 -9.35 2.03 -1.76
C HIS A 59 -9.29 1.14 -0.53
N GLY A 60 -8.40 0.15 -0.52
CA GLY A 60 -8.31 -0.78 0.59
C GLY A 60 -7.81 -2.15 0.16
N SER A 61 -8.11 -3.14 0.99
CA SER A 61 -7.77 -4.54 0.71
C SER A 61 -9.01 -5.30 0.26
N THR A 62 -8.84 -6.13 -0.76
CA THR A 62 -9.93 -6.91 -1.31
C THR A 62 -9.65 -8.40 -1.19
N ALA A 63 -10.70 -9.18 -0.99
CA ALA A 63 -10.65 -10.64 -1.02
C ALA A 63 -11.91 -11.14 -1.72
N GLY A 64 -11.72 -11.96 -2.74
CA GLY A 64 -12.85 -12.41 -3.54
C GLY A 64 -13.49 -11.25 -4.32
N ARG A 65 -14.77 -11.37 -4.61
CA ARG A 65 -15.47 -10.39 -5.45
C ARG A 65 -16.20 -9.32 -4.66
N THR A 66 -16.50 -9.57 -3.40
CA THR A 66 -17.46 -8.75 -2.64
C THR A 66 -16.88 -8.12 -1.39
N THR A 67 -15.67 -8.48 -0.99
CA THR A 67 -15.08 -7.99 0.25
C THR A 67 -14.10 -6.88 -0.06
N LEU A 68 -14.33 -5.70 0.52
CA LEU A 68 -13.39 -4.58 0.52
C LEU A 68 -13.26 -4.05 1.93
N LYS A 69 -12.04 -4.08 2.46
CA LYS A 69 -11.75 -3.47 3.76
C LYS A 69 -11.13 -2.11 3.51
N ALA A 70 -11.97 -1.09 3.54
CA ALA A 70 -11.58 0.26 3.14
C ALA A 70 -10.46 0.83 4.01
N GLY A 71 -9.45 1.40 3.36
CA GLY A 71 -8.31 2.04 4.03
C GLY A 71 -7.28 1.10 4.61
N PHE A 72 -7.50 -0.20 4.57
CA PHE A 72 -6.59 -1.18 5.17
C PHE A 72 -5.67 -1.81 4.14
N ILE A 73 -4.43 -2.10 4.56
CA ILE A 73 -3.54 -3.02 3.85
C ILE A 73 -3.41 -4.25 4.75
N ARG A 74 -3.76 -5.41 4.22
CA ARG A 74 -3.81 -6.63 5.01
C ARG A 74 -3.14 -7.78 4.29
N ARG A 75 -2.38 -8.60 5.03
CA ARG A 75 -1.77 -9.81 4.49
C ARG A 75 -2.84 -10.74 3.93
N ARG A 76 -2.50 -11.42 2.85
CA ARG A 76 -3.35 -12.39 2.12
C ARG A 76 -4.47 -11.75 1.32
N MET A 77 -4.61 -10.43 1.36
CA MET A 77 -5.58 -9.70 0.56
C MET A 77 -4.86 -8.87 -0.50
N LYS A 78 -5.55 -8.58 -1.57
CA LYS A 78 -5.02 -7.73 -2.65
C LYS A 78 -5.22 -6.27 -2.28
N MET A 79 -4.28 -5.41 -2.64
CA MET A 79 -4.48 -3.97 -2.54
C MET A 79 -5.24 -3.48 -3.76
N GLU A 80 -6.22 -2.61 -3.54
CA GLU A 80 -6.96 -1.96 -4.63
C GLU A 80 -6.78 -0.46 -4.54
N PHE A 81 -6.50 0.17 -5.67
CA PHE A 81 -6.33 1.62 -5.76
C PHE A 81 -6.70 2.10 -7.16
N ARG A 82 -6.92 3.41 -7.27
CA ARG A 82 -7.21 4.04 -8.57
C ARG A 82 -5.97 4.78 -9.06
N HIS A 83 -5.47 4.33 -10.19
CA HIS A 83 -4.37 4.99 -10.89
C HIS A 83 -4.95 6.10 -11.77
N PRO A 84 -4.33 7.31 -11.80
CA PRO A 84 -4.90 8.42 -12.56
C PRO A 84 -5.05 8.17 -14.05
N GLU A 85 -4.22 7.30 -14.63
CA GLU A 85 -4.27 6.99 -16.05
C GLU A 85 -4.84 5.61 -16.37
N ARG A 86 -4.74 4.67 -15.45
CA ARG A 86 -5.10 3.26 -15.69
C ARG A 86 -6.39 2.83 -15.03
N GLY A 87 -6.98 3.69 -14.20
CA GLY A 87 -8.20 3.35 -13.49
C GLY A 87 -7.96 2.43 -12.30
N ILE A 88 -8.94 1.61 -12.00
CA ILE A 88 -8.88 0.72 -10.82
C ILE A 88 -7.89 -0.40 -11.07
N MET A 89 -6.96 -0.56 -10.13
CA MET A 89 -5.93 -1.58 -10.19
C MET A 89 -5.95 -2.40 -8.91
N GLN A 90 -5.61 -3.68 -9.04
CA GLN A 90 -5.45 -4.58 -7.91
C GLN A 90 -4.09 -5.25 -8.00
N THR A 91 -3.45 -5.43 -6.85
CA THR A 91 -2.18 -6.15 -6.79
C THR A 91 -2.41 -7.64 -6.59
N SER A 92 -1.34 -8.42 -6.66
CA SER A 92 -1.36 -9.78 -6.12
C SER A 92 -1.48 -9.72 -4.59
N PRO A 93 -1.84 -10.84 -3.93
CA PRO A 93 -2.00 -10.82 -2.48
C PRO A 93 -0.77 -10.35 -1.73
N VAL A 94 -0.98 -9.59 -0.68
CA VAL A 94 0.08 -9.07 0.18
C VAL A 94 0.66 -10.20 1.02
N LEU A 95 1.99 -10.30 1.03
CA LEU A 95 2.73 -11.27 1.82
C LEU A 95 3.26 -10.65 3.10
N GLU A 96 3.78 -9.43 3.03
CA GLU A 96 4.42 -8.79 4.16
C GLU A 96 4.26 -7.27 4.07
N ILE A 97 4.06 -6.65 5.22
CA ILE A 97 3.98 -5.21 5.37
C ILE A 97 5.04 -4.78 6.36
N ARG A 98 5.91 -3.87 5.94
CA ARG A 98 6.95 -3.30 6.79
C ARG A 98 6.67 -1.82 6.98
N LYS A 99 6.51 -1.43 8.23
CA LYS A 99 6.33 -0.03 8.57
C LYS A 99 7.67 0.54 8.99
N GLN A 100 8.12 1.58 8.29
CA GLN A 100 9.34 2.26 8.64
C GLN A 100 9.04 3.35 9.66
N ASN A 101 9.59 3.21 10.85
CA ASN A 101 9.37 4.17 11.92
C ASN A 101 10.47 5.23 11.89
N ALA A 102 10.10 6.48 12.14
CA ALA A 102 11.07 7.56 12.29
C ALA A 102 11.82 7.39 13.61
N ASP A 103 13.09 7.75 13.61
CA ASP A 103 13.92 7.75 14.81
C ASP A 103 13.60 8.93 15.72
#